data_06b41893b5f5a0eb46f0e25f5365b8cc
#
_entry.id   06b41893b5f5a0eb46f0e25f5365b8cc
#
_cell.length_a   1.000
_cell.length_b   1.000
_cell.length_c   1.000
_cell.angle_alpha   90.00
_cell.angle_beta   90.00
_cell.angle_gamma   90.00
#
_symmetry.space_group_name_H-M   'P 1'
#
loop_
_entity.id
_entity.type
_entity.pdbx_description
1 polymer ?
#
loop_
_entity_poly.entity_id
_entity_poly.type
_entity_poly.pdbx_seq_one_letter_code
_entity_poly.pdbx_strand_id
1 'polypeptide(L)'
;MKILMLSLCFGLVAAAQPAITVYNENFAVVRDTVKLDLKSGQNDVSYSGVTTQLEPESVILYDPSGKVELSVLEQSYRGDPVDQKRLLQLFEGQSIRFLKQVGDEEIVQSGKIIRAPSTVTAKNQYGSPYQKPLEPIIEIDGELQTQLPGVPLFPSLGDDSVLQPTLTWKLFSNKEATLDAQLSYLTNGMSWKADYNLVLPEKGDTVTLTGWVSIENNTGKTFEEAKIKLIAGDVNKVEPAEVRGKMVQKMALEASFAESPQVEEKKFDEFHMYTLPLATTLRDRETKQVEFIRAEAVRTKKLYVYDGFGTNYYGGLNTNQNYGQNSQPDVAIYREFENSKENGLSIPLPAGRMRFYRMDDDGQMEFTGENTIDHTPKNETFRVYLGNAFDLVGERTRSDFFKHRLQDLIRESFEIEIRNRSEETVTVHIVEHLYRWSNWEILEPSHAFEKTDAQTIEFPVTVEPDGTQTVTYTVEYIW
;
A
#
# COMPACT_ATOMS: atom_id res chain seq x y z
N MET A 1 -17.93 66.16 15.33
CA MET A 1 -18.59 65.14 14.49
C MET A 1 -17.75 63.85 14.62
N LYS A 2 -18.13 62.93 15.54
CA LYS A 2 -17.43 61.67 15.81
C LYS A 2 -18.04 60.60 14.90
N ILE A 3 -17.26 60.10 13.97
CA ILE A 3 -17.65 58.98 13.11
C ILE A 3 -17.39 57.69 13.92
N LEU A 4 -18.47 56.99 14.26
CA LEU A 4 -18.43 55.69 14.92
C LEU A 4 -18.18 54.62 13.82
N MET A 5 -17.00 54.03 13.74
CA MET A 5 -16.70 52.89 12.91
C MET A 5 -17.29 51.63 13.57
N LEU A 6 -18.37 51.11 12.99
CA LEU A 6 -18.97 49.82 13.36
C LEU A 6 -18.16 48.72 12.69
N SER A 7 -17.29 48.07 13.45
CA SER A 7 -16.53 46.88 13.02
C SER A 7 -17.48 45.68 13.00
N LEU A 8 -17.88 45.26 11.79
CA LEU A 8 -18.66 44.05 11.57
C LEU A 8 -17.71 42.85 11.68
N CYS A 9 -17.60 42.22 12.85
CA CYS A 9 -16.96 40.92 12.98
C CYS A 9 -17.87 39.87 12.33
N PHE A 10 -17.55 39.47 11.10
CA PHE A 10 -18.03 38.23 10.53
C PHE A 10 -17.37 37.10 11.33
N GLY A 11 -18.12 36.48 12.24
CA GLY A 11 -17.73 35.22 12.85
C GLY A 11 -17.71 34.14 11.76
N LEU A 12 -16.51 33.72 11.30
CA LEU A 12 -16.37 32.49 10.56
C LEU A 12 -16.86 31.35 11.48
N VAL A 13 -18.02 30.81 11.18
CA VAL A 13 -18.44 29.51 11.69
C VAL A 13 -17.47 28.50 11.05
N ALA A 14 -16.46 28.07 11.79
CA ALA A 14 -15.57 27.03 11.32
C ALA A 14 -16.43 25.77 11.10
N ALA A 15 -16.61 25.37 9.87
CA ALA A 15 -17.17 24.06 9.54
C ALA A 15 -16.29 22.99 10.25
N ALA A 16 -16.91 21.99 10.87
CA ALA A 16 -16.17 20.93 11.51
C ALA A 16 -15.31 20.21 10.45
N GLN A 17 -14.01 20.11 10.72
CA GLN A 17 -13.07 19.49 9.80
C GLN A 17 -13.36 17.98 9.66
N PRO A 18 -13.41 17.43 8.44
CA PRO A 18 -13.56 16.00 8.25
C PRO A 18 -12.36 15.26 8.84
N ALA A 19 -12.62 14.08 9.42
CA ALA A 19 -11.57 13.20 9.94
C ALA A 19 -11.57 11.89 9.14
N ILE A 20 -10.40 11.52 8.63
CA ILE A 20 -10.24 10.35 7.77
C ILE A 20 -9.22 9.41 8.40
N THR A 21 -9.56 8.13 8.47
CA THR A 21 -8.60 7.08 8.81
C THR A 21 -8.38 6.22 7.57
N VAL A 22 -7.17 6.28 7.01
CA VAL A 22 -6.81 5.57 5.77
C VAL A 22 -6.08 4.28 6.11
N TYR A 23 -6.42 3.20 5.42
CA TYR A 23 -5.80 1.89 5.57
C TYR A 23 -4.91 1.57 4.37
N ASN A 24 -3.99 0.63 4.51
CA ASN A 24 -3.13 0.19 3.39
C ASN A 24 -3.93 -0.48 2.26
N GLU A 25 -5.08 -1.07 2.58
CA GLU A 25 -5.92 -1.91 1.72
C GLU A 25 -7.04 -1.11 1.05
N ASN A 26 -6.72 -0.11 0.25
CA ASN A 26 -7.67 0.61 -0.62
C ASN A 26 -9.04 0.96 -0.01
N PHE A 27 -9.11 1.25 1.30
CA PHE A 27 -10.31 1.74 1.97
C PHE A 27 -9.98 2.74 3.09
N ALA A 28 -10.99 3.50 3.47
CA ALA A 28 -10.88 4.47 4.57
C ALA A 28 -12.18 4.55 5.37
N VAL A 29 -12.05 4.96 6.65
CA VAL A 29 -13.17 5.43 7.47
C VAL A 29 -13.23 6.94 7.37
N VAL A 30 -14.34 7.47 6.86
CA VAL A 30 -14.62 8.91 6.82
C VAL A 30 -15.54 9.27 7.98
N ARG A 31 -15.21 10.34 8.69
CA ARG A 31 -16.07 10.95 9.72
C ARG A 31 -16.31 12.39 9.33
N ASP A 32 -17.58 12.75 9.22
CA ASP A 32 -18.01 14.08 8.83
C ASP A 32 -19.12 14.58 9.78
N THR A 33 -19.36 15.87 9.79
CA THR A 33 -20.42 16.47 10.61
C THR A 33 -21.54 16.95 9.70
N VAL A 34 -22.75 16.49 9.98
CA VAL A 34 -23.96 16.83 9.25
C VAL A 34 -24.89 17.68 10.10
N LYS A 35 -25.20 18.89 9.66
CA LYS A 35 -26.22 19.73 10.31
C LYS A 35 -27.60 19.18 10.01
N LEU A 36 -28.35 18.86 11.08
CA LEU A 36 -29.71 18.35 11.00
C LEU A 36 -30.66 19.29 11.73
N ASP A 37 -31.74 19.69 11.04
CA ASP A 37 -32.88 20.38 11.62
C ASP A 37 -34.05 19.39 11.69
N LEU A 38 -34.30 18.86 12.86
CA LEU A 38 -35.24 17.76 13.07
C LEU A 38 -36.49 18.25 13.81
N LYS A 39 -37.66 17.79 13.36
CA LYS A 39 -38.91 17.85 14.09
C LYS A 39 -39.05 16.60 14.97
N SER A 40 -39.86 16.68 16.01
CA SER A 40 -40.26 15.47 16.79
C SER A 40 -41.05 14.51 15.89
N GLY A 41 -40.67 13.22 15.88
CA GLY A 41 -41.20 12.19 14.99
C GLY A 41 -40.35 11.94 13.75
N GLN A 42 -40.98 11.66 12.61
CA GLN A 42 -40.32 11.32 11.36
C GLN A 42 -39.82 12.55 10.59
N ASN A 43 -38.64 12.42 10.01
CA ASN A 43 -37.99 13.44 9.18
C ASN A 43 -37.38 12.79 7.94
N ASP A 44 -37.60 13.37 6.77
CA ASP A 44 -36.91 12.98 5.54
C ASP A 44 -35.71 13.93 5.35
N VAL A 45 -34.52 13.36 5.31
CA VAL A 45 -33.24 14.10 5.22
C VAL A 45 -32.44 13.61 4.03
N SER A 46 -31.88 14.53 3.25
CA SER A 46 -30.97 14.25 2.15
C SER A 46 -29.62 14.94 2.41
N TYR A 47 -28.53 14.22 2.25
CA TYR A 47 -27.17 14.72 2.40
C TYR A 47 -26.31 14.33 1.20
N SER A 48 -25.88 15.33 0.42
CA SER A 48 -24.97 15.16 -0.70
C SER A 48 -23.52 15.44 -0.29
N GLY A 49 -22.57 14.98 -1.11
CA GLY A 49 -21.14 15.17 -0.82
C GLY A 49 -20.50 14.06 -0.01
N VAL A 50 -21.08 12.86 -0.02
CA VAL A 50 -20.40 11.62 0.36
C VAL A 50 -19.53 11.10 -0.80
N THR A 51 -18.73 10.08 -0.57
CA THR A 51 -17.87 9.47 -1.60
C THR A 51 -18.67 8.63 -2.59
N THR A 52 -18.17 8.48 -3.83
CA THR A 52 -18.80 7.62 -4.86
C THR A 52 -18.70 6.12 -4.55
N GLN A 53 -17.76 5.73 -3.69
CA GLN A 53 -17.48 4.35 -3.32
C GLN A 53 -17.81 4.05 -1.85
N LEU A 54 -18.79 4.79 -1.30
CA LEU A 54 -19.32 4.56 0.04
C LEU A 54 -19.97 3.17 0.14
N GLU A 55 -19.72 2.47 1.26
CA GLU A 55 -20.40 1.22 1.61
C GLU A 55 -21.66 1.54 2.44
N PRO A 56 -22.86 1.40 1.87
CA PRO A 56 -24.09 1.88 2.53
C PRO A 56 -24.37 1.23 3.88
N GLU A 57 -24.02 -0.05 4.03
CA GLU A 57 -24.19 -0.83 5.25
C GLU A 57 -23.27 -0.40 6.40
N SER A 58 -22.21 0.35 6.08
CA SER A 58 -21.24 0.86 7.06
C SER A 58 -21.61 2.21 7.66
N VAL A 59 -22.69 2.83 7.17
CA VAL A 59 -23.09 4.18 7.59
C VAL A 59 -23.61 4.19 9.02
N ILE A 60 -23.02 5.05 9.85
CA ILE A 60 -23.42 5.30 11.23
C ILE A 60 -23.71 6.79 11.36
N LEU A 61 -24.93 7.14 11.79
CA LEU A 61 -25.36 8.51 12.06
C LEU A 61 -25.88 8.61 13.49
N TYR A 62 -25.32 9.53 14.28
CA TYR A 62 -25.72 9.70 15.69
C TYR A 62 -25.47 11.12 16.21
N ASP A 63 -26.13 11.48 17.31
CA ASP A 63 -25.82 12.70 18.06
C ASP A 63 -24.65 12.46 19.02
N PRO A 64 -23.45 13.06 18.78
CA PRO A 64 -22.30 12.89 19.67
C PRO A 64 -22.53 13.50 21.07
N SER A 65 -23.48 14.42 21.24
CA SER A 65 -23.82 15.00 22.53
C SER A 65 -24.72 14.09 23.39
N GLY A 66 -25.34 13.06 22.80
CA GLY A 66 -26.27 12.15 23.45
C GLY A 66 -27.57 12.79 23.92
N LYS A 67 -27.87 14.02 23.51
CA LYS A 67 -29.05 14.77 23.95
C LYS A 67 -30.30 14.46 23.15
N VAL A 68 -30.15 13.99 21.94
CA VAL A 68 -31.22 13.64 20.99
C VAL A 68 -31.14 12.14 20.70
N GLU A 69 -32.23 11.44 20.94
CA GLU A 69 -32.36 10.06 20.48
C GLU A 69 -32.72 10.08 19.00
N LEU A 70 -31.74 9.67 18.18
CA LEU A 70 -31.83 9.65 16.73
C LEU A 70 -31.81 8.21 16.24
N SER A 71 -32.81 7.80 15.46
CA SER A 71 -32.88 6.47 14.85
C SER A 71 -33.05 6.58 13.35
N VAL A 72 -32.28 5.80 12.60
CA VAL A 72 -32.40 5.66 11.15
C VAL A 72 -33.43 4.57 10.86
N LEU A 73 -34.58 4.95 10.32
CA LEU A 73 -35.67 4.02 9.96
C LEU A 73 -35.49 3.45 8.56
N GLU A 74 -34.98 4.27 7.64
CA GLU A 74 -34.72 3.91 6.25
C GLU A 74 -33.52 4.69 5.74
N GLN A 75 -32.68 4.05 4.93
CA GLN A 75 -31.52 4.66 4.30
C GLN A 75 -31.46 4.25 2.84
N SER A 76 -31.17 5.21 1.97
CA SER A 76 -30.87 4.98 0.55
C SER A 76 -29.59 5.71 0.18
N TYR A 77 -28.78 5.06 -0.64
CA TYR A 77 -27.57 5.64 -1.20
C TYR A 77 -27.64 5.66 -2.73
N ARG A 78 -27.32 6.81 -3.32
CA ARG A 78 -27.18 7.00 -4.77
C ARG A 78 -25.77 7.48 -5.05
N GLY A 79 -24.91 6.60 -5.57
CA GLY A 79 -23.46 6.86 -5.78
C GLY A 79 -23.05 7.18 -7.20
N ASP A 80 -23.92 6.94 -8.18
CA ASP A 80 -23.57 7.09 -9.60
C ASP A 80 -23.41 8.57 -9.99
N PRO A 81 -22.20 9.02 -10.36
CA PRO A 81 -22.02 10.35 -10.90
C PRO A 81 -22.77 10.47 -12.24
N VAL A 82 -23.48 11.57 -12.43
CA VAL A 82 -24.17 11.87 -13.68
C VAL A 82 -23.14 12.27 -14.73
N ASP A 83 -22.73 11.34 -15.57
CA ASP A 83 -21.94 11.57 -16.77
C ASP A 83 -22.80 11.62 -18.04
N GLN A 84 -22.21 11.93 -19.19
CA GLN A 84 -22.90 11.96 -20.47
C GLN A 84 -23.60 10.63 -20.81
N LYS A 85 -22.96 9.50 -20.49
CA LYS A 85 -23.52 8.16 -20.72
C LYS A 85 -24.78 7.96 -19.87
N ARG A 86 -24.72 8.33 -18.58
CA ARG A 86 -25.85 8.24 -17.67
C ARG A 86 -26.99 9.17 -18.07
N LEU A 87 -26.68 10.40 -18.51
CA LEU A 87 -27.68 11.32 -19.05
C LEU A 87 -28.36 10.72 -20.27
N LEU A 88 -27.63 10.18 -21.24
CA LEU A 88 -28.21 9.51 -22.39
C LEU A 88 -29.13 8.35 -22.00
N GLN A 89 -28.78 7.59 -20.94
CA GLN A 89 -29.64 6.52 -20.41
C GLN A 89 -30.93 7.06 -19.79
N LEU A 90 -30.85 8.16 -19.02
CA LEU A 90 -32.03 8.79 -18.40
C LEU A 90 -33.00 9.34 -19.43
N PHE A 91 -32.52 9.81 -20.58
CA PHE A 91 -33.32 10.33 -21.67
C PHE A 91 -33.59 9.31 -22.79
N GLU A 92 -33.32 8.00 -22.56
CA GLU A 92 -33.66 6.95 -23.52
C GLU A 92 -35.15 6.93 -23.79
N GLY A 93 -35.54 6.89 -25.09
CA GLY A 93 -36.92 7.04 -25.56
C GLY A 93 -37.38 8.48 -25.74
N GLN A 94 -36.62 9.48 -25.30
CA GLN A 94 -36.96 10.90 -25.40
C GLN A 94 -36.13 11.59 -26.48
N SER A 95 -36.61 12.77 -26.93
CA SER A 95 -35.90 13.65 -27.86
C SER A 95 -35.11 14.70 -27.10
N ILE A 96 -33.82 14.82 -27.43
CA ILE A 96 -32.92 15.87 -26.92
C ILE A 96 -32.34 16.68 -28.08
N ARG A 97 -31.69 17.78 -27.77
CA ARG A 97 -30.98 18.60 -28.75
C ARG A 97 -29.49 18.19 -28.82
N PHE A 98 -28.92 18.32 -30.00
CA PHE A 98 -27.50 18.10 -30.25
C PHE A 98 -26.92 19.34 -30.92
N LEU A 99 -25.79 19.81 -30.41
CA LEU A 99 -25.02 20.91 -31.00
C LEU A 99 -24.01 20.32 -31.97
N LYS A 100 -24.12 20.61 -33.25
CA LYS A 100 -23.21 20.14 -34.30
C LYS A 100 -22.48 21.33 -34.92
N GLN A 101 -21.19 21.22 -35.09
CA GLN A 101 -20.40 22.21 -35.82
C GLN A 101 -20.28 21.81 -37.29
N VAL A 102 -20.67 22.71 -38.20
CA VAL A 102 -20.59 22.52 -39.66
C VAL A 102 -19.82 23.71 -40.23
N GLY A 103 -18.53 23.56 -40.48
CA GLY A 103 -17.63 24.67 -40.77
C GLY A 103 -17.51 25.62 -39.57
N ASP A 104 -17.77 26.90 -39.77
CA ASP A 104 -17.76 27.94 -38.72
C ASP A 104 -19.13 28.16 -38.07
N GLU A 105 -20.17 27.43 -38.47
CA GLU A 105 -21.54 27.58 -37.95
C GLU A 105 -21.90 26.50 -36.96
N GLU A 106 -22.59 26.89 -35.89
CA GLU A 106 -23.18 25.99 -34.90
C GLU A 106 -24.64 25.69 -35.23
N ILE A 107 -24.98 24.44 -35.48
CA ILE A 107 -26.36 24.01 -35.80
C ILE A 107 -26.89 23.17 -34.64
N VAL A 108 -28.10 23.49 -34.16
CA VAL A 108 -28.81 22.68 -33.17
C VAL A 108 -29.82 21.79 -33.88
N GLN A 109 -29.64 20.47 -33.74
CA GLN A 109 -30.50 19.44 -34.32
C GLN A 109 -31.18 18.63 -33.21
N SER A 110 -32.46 18.28 -33.39
CA SER A 110 -33.20 17.44 -32.47
C SER A 110 -33.06 15.97 -32.87
N GLY A 111 -32.84 15.09 -31.90
CA GLY A 111 -32.77 13.66 -32.14
C GLY A 111 -33.33 12.86 -30.96
N LYS A 112 -33.99 11.74 -31.26
CA LYS A 112 -34.58 10.85 -30.27
C LYS A 112 -33.57 9.77 -29.92
N ILE A 113 -33.31 9.57 -28.63
CA ILE A 113 -32.43 8.50 -28.13
C ILE A 113 -33.22 7.19 -28.18
N ILE A 114 -32.93 6.33 -29.15
CA ILE A 114 -33.56 5.00 -29.25
C ILE A 114 -32.88 4.01 -28.32
N ARG A 115 -31.54 4.12 -28.19
CA ARG A 115 -30.74 3.34 -27.28
C ARG A 115 -29.55 4.16 -26.81
N ALA A 116 -29.33 4.23 -25.51
CA ALA A 116 -28.16 4.82 -24.93
C ALA A 116 -26.91 3.92 -25.04
N PRO A 117 -25.70 4.47 -24.96
CA PRO A 117 -24.48 3.68 -24.87
C PRO A 117 -24.53 2.73 -23.66
N SER A 118 -24.23 1.46 -23.87
CA SER A 118 -24.26 0.45 -22.81
C SER A 118 -23.12 -0.57 -22.99
N THR A 119 -23.01 -1.52 -22.09
CA THR A 119 -22.07 -2.65 -22.22
C THR A 119 -22.83 -3.95 -22.05
N VAL A 120 -22.49 -4.96 -22.83
CA VAL A 120 -23.02 -6.32 -22.67
C VAL A 120 -21.87 -7.29 -22.45
N THR A 121 -22.11 -8.27 -21.60
CA THR A 121 -21.15 -9.36 -21.43
C THR A 121 -21.23 -10.29 -22.62
N ALA A 122 -20.19 -10.35 -23.41
CA ALA A 122 -20.02 -11.28 -24.53
C ALA A 122 -18.97 -12.33 -24.18
N LYS A 123 -18.89 -13.43 -24.94
CA LYS A 123 -17.83 -14.44 -24.79
C LYS A 123 -16.92 -14.36 -26.01
N ASN A 124 -15.60 -14.42 -25.78
CA ASN A 124 -14.61 -14.52 -26.85
C ASN A 124 -14.61 -15.95 -27.44
N GLN A 125 -13.81 -16.19 -28.47
CA GLN A 125 -13.69 -17.50 -29.15
C GLN A 125 -13.22 -18.64 -28.21
N TYR A 126 -12.65 -18.31 -27.04
CA TYR A 126 -12.21 -19.27 -26.01
C TYR A 126 -13.23 -19.40 -24.87
N GLY A 127 -14.43 -18.82 -25.00
CA GLY A 127 -15.49 -18.88 -23.98
C GLY A 127 -15.32 -17.92 -22.80
N SER A 128 -14.25 -17.13 -22.75
CA SER A 128 -14.01 -16.18 -21.66
C SER A 128 -14.92 -14.96 -21.79
N PRO A 129 -15.56 -14.50 -20.69
CA PRO A 129 -16.42 -13.33 -20.71
C PRO A 129 -15.60 -12.05 -20.92
N TYR A 130 -16.10 -11.13 -21.72
CA TYR A 130 -15.58 -9.78 -21.85
C TYR A 130 -16.70 -8.76 -22.01
N GLN A 131 -16.46 -7.51 -21.62
CA GLN A 131 -17.41 -6.42 -21.78
C GLN A 131 -17.31 -5.85 -23.18
N LYS A 132 -18.40 -6.00 -23.96
CA LYS A 132 -18.51 -5.41 -25.30
C LYS A 132 -19.31 -4.11 -25.22
N PRO A 133 -18.74 -2.97 -25.62
CA PRO A 133 -19.50 -1.72 -25.71
C PRO A 133 -20.55 -1.82 -26.84
N LEU A 134 -21.72 -1.27 -26.56
CA LEU A 134 -22.78 -1.03 -27.54
C LEU A 134 -22.87 0.47 -27.80
N GLU A 135 -22.78 0.82 -29.07
CA GLU A 135 -22.92 2.18 -29.55
C GLU A 135 -24.35 2.71 -29.32
N PRO A 136 -24.55 4.02 -29.14
CA PRO A 136 -25.86 4.62 -29.06
C PRO A 136 -26.62 4.43 -30.38
N ILE A 137 -27.95 4.51 -30.32
CA ILE A 137 -28.79 4.62 -31.51
C ILE A 137 -29.64 5.87 -31.35
N ILE A 138 -29.47 6.80 -32.27
CA ILE A 138 -30.21 8.08 -32.30
C ILE A 138 -31.03 8.12 -33.59
N GLU A 139 -32.31 8.46 -33.47
CA GLU A 139 -33.20 8.71 -34.61
C GLU A 139 -33.26 10.20 -34.91
N ILE A 140 -32.95 10.56 -36.15
CA ILE A 140 -33.01 11.93 -36.67
C ILE A 140 -33.75 11.91 -37.99
N ASP A 141 -34.80 12.65 -38.10
CA ASP A 141 -35.63 12.76 -39.32
C ASP A 141 -36.10 11.39 -39.87
N GLY A 142 -36.32 10.40 -38.98
CA GLY A 142 -36.75 9.05 -39.32
C GLY A 142 -35.60 8.08 -39.67
N GLU A 143 -34.34 8.53 -39.62
CA GLU A 143 -33.18 7.72 -39.89
C GLU A 143 -32.42 7.36 -38.60
N LEU A 144 -31.92 6.14 -38.50
CA LEU A 144 -31.14 5.68 -37.35
C LEU A 144 -29.64 5.90 -37.56
N GLN A 145 -29.02 6.56 -36.60
CA GLN A 145 -27.57 6.77 -36.55
C GLN A 145 -26.96 6.06 -35.34
N THR A 146 -25.77 5.46 -35.52
CA THR A 146 -25.04 4.75 -34.44
C THR A 146 -23.98 5.60 -33.76
N GLN A 147 -23.90 6.87 -34.12
CA GLN A 147 -23.04 7.89 -33.50
C GLN A 147 -23.87 9.06 -33.04
N LEU A 148 -23.37 9.78 -32.02
CA LEU A 148 -24.01 11.04 -31.63
C LEU A 148 -23.84 12.08 -32.75
N PRO A 149 -24.91 12.77 -33.15
CA PRO A 149 -24.85 13.74 -34.26
C PRO A 149 -24.09 15.02 -33.90
N GLY A 150 -23.76 15.20 -32.63
CA GLY A 150 -23.04 16.34 -32.07
C GLY A 150 -22.95 16.23 -30.55
N VAL A 151 -22.60 17.33 -29.89
CA VAL A 151 -22.57 17.43 -28.43
C VAL A 151 -24.02 17.42 -27.91
N PRO A 152 -24.43 16.46 -27.08
CA PRO A 152 -25.78 16.39 -26.57
C PRO A 152 -26.07 17.54 -25.59
N LEU A 153 -27.20 18.22 -25.78
CA LEU A 153 -27.72 19.26 -24.91
C LEU A 153 -28.92 18.70 -24.15
N PHE A 154 -28.73 18.42 -22.89
CA PHE A 154 -29.79 17.86 -22.05
C PHE A 154 -30.66 18.94 -21.46
N PRO A 155 -31.98 18.70 -21.30
CA PRO A 155 -32.82 19.54 -20.46
C PRO A 155 -32.34 19.54 -19.03
N SER A 156 -32.72 20.56 -18.25
CA SER A 156 -32.47 20.53 -16.80
C SER A 156 -33.12 19.28 -16.20
N LEU A 157 -32.34 18.57 -15.39
CA LEU A 157 -32.85 17.44 -14.63
C LEU A 157 -33.75 18.00 -13.52
N GLY A 158 -34.93 17.44 -13.33
CA GLY A 158 -35.81 17.78 -12.19
C GLY A 158 -35.19 17.39 -10.84
N ASP A 159 -35.92 17.67 -9.75
CA ASP A 159 -35.48 17.46 -8.36
C ASP A 159 -35.06 15.99 -8.01
N ASP A 160 -35.47 15.02 -8.82
CA ASP A 160 -35.10 13.59 -8.64
C ASP A 160 -33.72 13.24 -9.15
N SER A 161 -32.97 14.17 -9.73
CA SER A 161 -31.64 13.90 -10.26
C SER A 161 -30.54 14.22 -9.27
N VAL A 162 -29.84 13.18 -8.86
CA VAL A 162 -28.67 13.30 -7.97
C VAL A 162 -27.43 13.55 -8.79
N LEU A 163 -26.97 14.81 -8.83
CA LEU A 163 -25.74 15.22 -9.53
C LEU A 163 -24.48 14.84 -8.77
N GLN A 164 -24.60 14.51 -7.49
CA GLN A 164 -23.51 14.12 -6.58
C GLN A 164 -23.95 12.92 -5.76
N PRO A 165 -23.01 12.10 -5.30
CA PRO A 165 -23.30 11.00 -4.37
C PRO A 165 -24.09 11.49 -3.17
N THR A 166 -25.25 10.87 -2.91
CA THR A 166 -26.21 11.35 -1.92
C THR A 166 -26.74 10.19 -1.05
N LEU A 167 -26.75 10.42 0.25
CA LEU A 167 -27.48 9.61 1.24
C LEU A 167 -28.83 10.28 1.50
N THR A 168 -29.89 9.47 1.52
CA THR A 168 -31.24 9.88 1.92
C THR A 168 -31.69 9.03 3.07
N TRP A 169 -32.18 9.67 4.12
CA TRP A 169 -32.64 8.98 5.34
C TRP A 169 -34.08 9.35 5.67
N LYS A 170 -34.79 8.38 6.19
CA LYS A 170 -35.97 8.59 6.99
C LYS A 170 -35.55 8.43 8.47
N LEU A 171 -35.48 9.55 9.19
CA LEU A 171 -35.01 9.61 10.57
C LEU A 171 -36.18 9.75 11.53
N PHE A 172 -36.06 9.13 12.70
CA PHE A 172 -36.92 9.41 13.84
C PHE A 172 -36.14 10.18 14.89
N SER A 173 -36.74 11.27 15.38
CA SER A 173 -36.22 12.04 16.53
C SER A 173 -37.25 12.11 17.64
N ASN A 174 -36.81 11.91 18.88
CA ASN A 174 -37.68 11.97 20.06
C ASN A 174 -38.11 13.39 20.41
N LYS A 175 -37.50 14.42 19.81
CA LYS A 175 -37.84 15.84 20.03
C LYS A 175 -37.39 16.70 18.83
N GLU A 176 -37.95 17.92 18.79
CA GLU A 176 -37.46 18.95 17.88
C GLU A 176 -36.07 19.43 18.34
N ALA A 177 -35.10 19.46 17.36
CA ALA A 177 -33.74 19.88 17.64
C ALA A 177 -32.98 20.23 16.37
N THR A 178 -32.12 21.24 16.45
CA THR A 178 -31.03 21.48 15.51
C THR A 178 -29.75 20.92 16.14
N LEU A 179 -29.06 20.01 15.46
CA LEU A 179 -27.84 19.39 15.95
C LEU A 179 -26.80 19.16 14.87
N ASP A 180 -25.56 19.09 15.29
CA ASP A 180 -24.43 18.67 14.46
C ASP A 180 -24.24 17.14 14.67
N ALA A 181 -24.89 16.34 13.81
CA ALA A 181 -24.81 14.88 13.87
C ALA A 181 -23.46 14.41 13.33
N GLN A 182 -22.91 13.36 13.96
CA GLN A 182 -21.71 12.67 13.46
C GLN A 182 -22.12 11.62 12.45
N LEU A 183 -21.65 11.77 11.22
CA LEU A 183 -21.71 10.77 10.14
C LEU A 183 -20.39 10.03 10.07
N SER A 184 -20.42 8.70 10.08
CA SER A 184 -19.25 7.85 9.88
C SER A 184 -19.57 6.77 8.84
N TYR A 185 -18.66 6.49 7.91
CA TYR A 185 -18.86 5.44 6.91
C TYR A 185 -17.52 4.91 6.37
N LEU A 186 -17.54 3.69 5.84
CA LEU A 186 -16.47 3.11 5.04
C LEU A 186 -16.59 3.54 3.59
N THR A 187 -15.45 3.79 2.97
CA THR A 187 -15.36 4.04 1.52
C THR A 187 -14.16 3.31 0.94
N ASN A 188 -14.31 2.78 -0.27
CA ASN A 188 -13.18 2.33 -1.06
C ASN A 188 -12.57 3.50 -1.86
N GLY A 189 -11.46 3.25 -2.57
CA GLY A 189 -10.81 4.27 -3.39
C GLY A 189 -9.84 5.18 -2.64
N MET A 190 -9.43 4.83 -1.42
CA MET A 190 -8.40 5.54 -0.69
C MET A 190 -7.40 4.55 -0.10
N SER A 191 -6.12 4.78 -0.31
CA SER A 191 -5.03 3.95 0.18
C SER A 191 -3.83 4.81 0.58
N TRP A 192 -2.90 4.21 1.31
CA TRP A 192 -1.63 4.83 1.60
C TRP A 192 -0.49 3.81 1.57
N LYS A 193 0.74 4.31 1.33
CA LYS A 193 1.98 3.53 1.38
C LYS A 193 3.12 4.36 1.93
N ALA A 194 4.12 3.69 2.51
CA ALA A 194 5.37 4.30 2.92
C ALA A 194 6.44 4.13 1.83
N ASP A 195 7.24 5.16 1.64
CA ASP A 195 8.45 5.16 0.81
C ASP A 195 9.58 5.80 1.61
N TYR A 196 10.78 5.22 1.58
CA TYR A 196 11.93 5.69 2.32
C TYR A 196 13.08 6.01 1.37
N ASN A 197 13.66 7.19 1.49
CA ASN A 197 14.88 7.58 0.80
C ASN A 197 16.05 7.60 1.80
N LEU A 198 17.10 6.87 1.48
CA LEU A 198 18.28 6.71 2.31
C LEU A 198 19.50 7.22 1.55
N VAL A 199 20.14 8.24 2.11
CA VAL A 199 21.32 8.85 1.51
C VAL A 199 22.54 8.50 2.33
N LEU A 200 23.50 7.80 1.70
CA LEU A 200 24.83 7.53 2.28
C LEU A 200 25.80 8.64 1.87
N PRO A 201 26.73 9.03 2.75
CA PRO A 201 27.84 9.88 2.36
C PRO A 201 28.78 9.14 1.37
N GLU A 202 29.71 9.85 0.76
CA GLU A 202 30.76 9.27 -0.10
C GLU A 202 31.48 8.11 0.62
N LYS A 203 31.84 8.31 1.88
CA LYS A 203 32.51 7.29 2.72
C LYS A 203 31.75 7.07 4.03
N GLY A 204 31.71 5.81 4.46
CA GLY A 204 31.09 5.38 5.70
C GLY A 204 29.73 4.72 5.52
N ASP A 205 29.13 4.34 6.64
CA ASP A 205 27.96 3.48 6.72
C ASP A 205 26.78 4.10 7.47
N THR A 206 26.86 5.38 7.83
CA THR A 206 25.74 6.12 8.37
C THR A 206 24.87 6.65 7.23
N VAL A 207 23.55 6.63 7.41
CA VAL A 207 22.61 7.13 6.40
C VAL A 207 21.73 8.23 6.97
N THR A 208 21.33 9.16 6.12
CA THR A 208 20.16 10.02 6.38
C THR A 208 18.94 9.33 5.79
N LEU A 209 17.96 9.03 6.64
CA LEU A 209 16.71 8.41 6.25
C LEU A 209 15.60 9.46 6.26
N THR A 210 14.89 9.58 5.14
CA THR A 210 13.66 10.37 5.04
C THR A 210 12.52 9.46 4.57
N GLY A 211 11.49 9.32 5.40
CA GLY A 211 10.30 8.52 5.08
C GLY A 211 9.13 9.41 4.68
N TRP A 212 8.46 9.01 3.63
CA TRP A 212 7.29 9.65 3.04
C TRP A 212 6.07 8.75 3.12
N VAL A 213 4.94 9.33 3.44
CA VAL A 213 3.62 8.70 3.27
C VAL A 213 3.01 9.25 1.99
N SER A 214 2.69 8.36 1.07
CA SER A 214 1.93 8.67 -0.15
C SER A 214 0.48 8.23 0.05
N ILE A 215 -0.46 9.18 0.04
CA ILE A 215 -1.90 8.95 0.19
C ILE A 215 -2.55 9.16 -1.17
N GLU A 216 -3.27 8.17 -1.66
CA GLU A 216 -4.02 8.22 -2.91
C GLU A 216 -5.51 8.39 -2.61
N ASN A 217 -6.15 9.39 -3.20
CA ASN A 217 -7.58 9.63 -3.07
C ASN A 217 -8.28 9.50 -4.42
N ASN A 218 -9.01 8.39 -4.61
CA ASN A 218 -9.84 8.09 -5.80
C ASN A 218 -11.31 7.89 -5.40
N THR A 219 -11.75 8.53 -4.31
CA THR A 219 -13.09 8.33 -3.73
C THR A 219 -14.20 9.10 -4.45
N GLY A 220 -13.85 9.98 -5.41
CA GLY A 220 -14.78 10.91 -6.05
C GLY A 220 -15.13 12.14 -5.19
N LYS A 221 -14.47 12.34 -4.03
CA LYS A 221 -14.66 13.49 -3.14
C LYS A 221 -13.34 14.15 -2.78
N THR A 222 -13.31 15.48 -2.80
CA THR A 222 -12.22 16.26 -2.18
C THR A 222 -12.50 16.45 -0.70
N PHE A 223 -11.49 16.25 0.14
CA PHE A 223 -11.54 16.49 1.57
C PHE A 223 -10.66 17.69 1.90
N GLU A 224 -11.27 18.80 2.24
CA GLU A 224 -10.57 20.03 2.59
C GLU A 224 -10.17 20.02 4.07
N GLU A 225 -8.92 20.40 4.36
CA GLU A 225 -8.38 20.54 5.72
C GLU A 225 -8.72 19.35 6.63
N ALA A 226 -8.63 18.13 6.08
CA ALA A 226 -8.98 16.91 6.79
C ALA A 226 -7.93 16.53 7.84
N LYS A 227 -8.36 16.05 8.99
CA LYS A 227 -7.53 15.38 9.99
C LYS A 227 -7.31 13.94 9.53
N ILE A 228 -6.06 13.57 9.29
CA ILE A 228 -5.72 12.27 8.70
C ILE A 228 -5.03 11.39 9.72
N LYS A 229 -5.52 10.16 9.82
CA LYS A 229 -4.88 9.04 10.50
C LYS A 229 -4.61 7.92 9.51
N LEU A 230 -3.51 7.23 9.71
CA LEU A 230 -3.08 6.11 8.88
C LEU A 230 -2.98 4.88 9.76
N ILE A 231 -3.53 3.76 9.32
CA ILE A 231 -3.41 2.47 10.01
C ILE A 231 -2.46 1.60 9.20
N ALA A 232 -1.40 1.14 9.87
CA ALA A 232 -0.48 0.14 9.35
C ALA A 232 -0.76 -1.21 10.00
N GLY A 233 -0.81 -2.27 9.20
CA GLY A 233 -1.09 -3.64 9.60
C GLY A 233 -2.24 -4.25 8.78
N ASP A 234 -2.33 -5.58 8.81
CA ASP A 234 -3.31 -6.34 8.03
C ASP A 234 -4.68 -6.34 8.73
N VAL A 235 -5.54 -5.40 8.36
CA VAL A 235 -6.91 -5.34 8.87
C VAL A 235 -7.79 -6.33 8.10
N ASN A 236 -8.35 -7.33 8.78
CA ASN A 236 -9.23 -8.29 8.13
C ASN A 236 -10.59 -7.64 7.80
N LYS A 237 -10.75 -7.23 6.54
CA LYS A 237 -11.99 -6.76 5.96
C LYS A 237 -12.61 -7.88 5.12
N VAL A 238 -13.87 -8.22 5.40
CA VAL A 238 -14.60 -9.21 4.58
C VAL A 238 -14.98 -8.54 3.26
N GLU A 239 -14.32 -8.93 2.18
CA GLU A 239 -14.75 -8.52 0.83
C GLU A 239 -15.94 -9.38 0.38
N PRO A 240 -16.92 -8.80 -0.35
CA PRO A 240 -17.92 -9.60 -1.04
C PRO A 240 -17.21 -10.57 -1.99
N ALA A 241 -17.47 -11.86 -1.86
CA ALA A 241 -16.68 -12.97 -2.37
C ALA A 241 -16.22 -12.82 -3.84
N GLU A 242 -14.97 -12.42 -4.03
CA GLU A 242 -14.14 -12.90 -5.13
C GLU A 242 -12.96 -13.68 -4.52
N VAL A 243 -12.90 -14.96 -4.89
CA VAL A 243 -12.01 -15.94 -4.27
C VAL A 243 -10.57 -15.73 -4.69
N ARG A 244 -9.69 -15.33 -3.76
CA ARG A 244 -8.25 -15.69 -3.81
C ARG A 244 -7.64 -15.62 -2.40
N GLY A 245 -7.22 -16.77 -1.88
CA GLY A 245 -6.59 -16.89 -0.57
C GLY A 245 -5.10 -16.54 -0.58
N LYS A 246 -4.63 -15.96 0.51
CA LYS A 246 -3.24 -16.03 1.00
C LYS A 246 -3.21 -16.00 2.53
N MET A 247 -2.32 -16.83 3.09
CA MET A 247 -2.06 -17.03 4.52
C MET A 247 -1.37 -15.83 5.17
N VAL A 248 -1.70 -15.60 6.44
CA VAL A 248 -1.11 -14.59 7.33
C VAL A 248 -0.32 -15.28 8.45
N GLN A 249 0.84 -14.76 8.78
CA GLN A 249 1.57 -15.12 10.01
C GLN A 249 1.77 -13.89 10.90
N LYS A 250 1.58 -14.08 12.22
CA LYS A 250 1.36 -13.10 13.27
C LYS A 250 2.59 -12.96 14.18
N MET A 251 2.98 -11.74 14.59
CA MET A 251 3.64 -11.49 15.90
C MET A 251 3.63 -10.01 16.32
N ALA A 252 3.44 -9.75 17.60
CA ALA A 252 3.28 -8.45 18.27
C ALA A 252 4.48 -8.10 19.18
N LEU A 253 4.74 -6.84 19.49
CA LEU A 253 4.89 -6.23 20.83
C LEU A 253 5.41 -4.75 20.90
N GLU A 254 5.01 -4.06 21.95
CA GLU A 254 4.96 -2.68 22.46
C GLU A 254 6.29 -1.92 22.68
N ALA A 255 6.41 -0.66 22.85
CA ALA A 255 5.89 0.70 22.92
C ALA A 255 6.90 1.72 23.48
N SER A 256 6.82 2.98 23.10
CA SER A 256 6.86 4.32 23.75
C SER A 256 8.04 5.31 23.62
N PHE A 257 7.68 6.52 23.09
CA PHE A 257 7.97 7.95 23.36
C PHE A 257 9.33 8.62 23.05
N ALA A 258 9.43 9.73 22.35
CA ALA A 258 9.12 11.18 22.29
C ALA A 258 10.16 11.88 21.40
N GLU A 259 10.04 12.97 20.74
CA GLU A 259 9.29 14.17 20.47
C GLU A 259 10.00 15.08 19.44
N SER A 260 9.35 15.42 18.37
CA SER A 260 9.48 16.62 17.49
C SER A 260 8.21 16.62 16.64
N PRO A 261 7.75 17.65 15.92
CA PRO A 261 6.47 17.63 15.24
C PRO A 261 6.48 16.59 14.11
N GLN A 262 6.55 15.37 14.53
CA GLN A 262 6.50 14.14 13.76
C GLN A 262 5.07 13.59 13.89
N VAL A 263 4.71 12.76 12.95
CA VAL A 263 3.51 11.93 12.99
C VAL A 263 3.42 11.27 14.38
N GLU A 264 2.36 11.54 15.12
CA GLU A 264 2.10 10.84 16.38
C GLU A 264 1.75 9.40 16.08
N GLU A 265 2.62 8.48 16.47
CA GLU A 265 2.34 7.06 16.44
C GLU A 265 1.76 6.59 17.76
N LYS A 266 0.70 5.81 17.72
CA LYS A 266 0.20 5.08 18.88
C LYS A 266 -0.26 3.68 18.51
N LYS A 267 -0.09 2.73 19.42
CA LYS A 267 -0.74 1.43 19.30
C LYS A 267 -2.26 1.61 19.39
N PHE A 268 -2.96 1.06 18.41
CA PHE A 268 -4.41 1.03 18.35
C PHE A 268 -4.86 -0.42 18.11
N ASP A 269 -5.30 -1.08 19.16
CA ASP A 269 -5.54 -2.53 19.17
C ASP A 269 -4.22 -3.28 18.81
N GLU A 270 -4.19 -4.12 17.80
CA GLU A 270 -2.99 -4.82 17.31
C GLU A 270 -2.31 -4.08 16.13
N PHE A 271 -2.73 -2.84 15.83
CA PHE A 271 -2.25 -2.03 14.72
C PHE A 271 -1.44 -0.81 15.19
N HIS A 272 -0.67 -0.22 14.28
CA HIS A 272 -0.01 1.05 14.50
C HIS A 272 -0.77 2.17 13.79
N MET A 273 -1.19 3.16 14.57
CA MET A 273 -1.89 4.35 14.07
C MET A 273 -0.93 5.53 14.05
N TYR A 274 -0.77 6.14 12.88
CA TYR A 274 0.01 7.35 12.67
C TYR A 274 -0.95 8.52 12.43
N THR A 275 -0.85 9.57 13.24
CA THR A 275 -1.66 10.78 13.09
C THR A 275 -0.82 11.85 12.42
N LEU A 276 -1.25 12.37 11.27
CA LEU A 276 -0.56 13.47 10.61
C LEU A 276 -0.70 14.76 11.44
N PRO A 277 0.38 15.50 11.65
CA PRO A 277 0.39 16.65 12.57
C PRO A 277 -0.42 17.85 12.06
N LEU A 278 -0.61 17.95 10.75
CA LEU A 278 -1.31 19.04 10.09
C LEU A 278 -2.54 18.55 9.36
N ALA A 279 -3.62 19.33 9.47
CA ALA A 279 -4.77 19.12 8.59
C ALA A 279 -4.34 19.31 7.14
N THR A 280 -4.83 18.43 6.28
CA THR A 280 -4.36 18.32 4.89
C THR A 280 -5.53 18.21 3.94
N THR A 281 -5.50 19.00 2.87
CA THR A 281 -6.48 18.87 1.78
C THR A 281 -6.08 17.72 0.86
N LEU A 282 -6.96 16.72 0.73
CA LEU A 282 -6.84 15.60 -0.22
C LEU A 282 -7.83 15.79 -1.36
N ARG A 283 -7.35 16.21 -2.53
CA ARG A 283 -8.21 16.36 -3.72
C ARG A 283 -8.55 15.01 -4.31
N ASP A 284 -9.71 14.93 -4.96
CA ASP A 284 -10.05 13.74 -5.75
C ASP A 284 -9.03 13.53 -6.87
N ARG A 285 -8.62 12.26 -7.08
CA ARG A 285 -7.59 11.83 -8.04
C ARG A 285 -6.21 12.46 -7.79
N GLU A 286 -5.90 12.74 -6.52
CA GLU A 286 -4.59 13.25 -6.09
C GLU A 286 -3.82 12.16 -5.35
N THR A 287 -2.50 12.11 -5.59
CA THR A 287 -1.54 11.46 -4.69
C THR A 287 -0.83 12.55 -3.89
N LYS A 288 -1.04 12.57 -2.59
CA LYS A 288 -0.42 13.50 -1.66
C LYS A 288 0.72 12.82 -0.93
N GLN A 289 1.90 13.45 -0.91
CA GLN A 289 3.04 12.99 -0.13
C GLN A 289 3.26 13.88 1.09
N VAL A 290 3.44 13.24 2.25
CA VAL A 290 3.73 13.90 3.52
C VAL A 290 4.94 13.23 4.15
N GLU A 291 5.93 14.00 4.57
CA GLU A 291 7.06 13.49 5.35
C GLU A 291 6.55 13.01 6.72
N PHE A 292 6.88 11.77 7.10
CA PHE A 292 6.44 11.22 8.38
C PHE A 292 7.58 10.85 9.33
N ILE A 293 8.79 10.63 8.80
CA ILE A 293 9.98 10.39 9.58
C ILE A 293 11.20 11.00 8.88
N ARG A 294 12.07 11.62 9.68
CA ARG A 294 13.42 12.02 9.29
C ARG A 294 14.39 11.62 10.40
N ALA A 295 15.40 10.86 10.03
CA ALA A 295 16.46 10.45 10.95
C ALA A 295 17.82 10.70 10.29
N GLU A 296 18.69 11.37 11.01
CA GLU A 296 20.05 11.68 10.57
C GLU A 296 21.04 10.72 11.26
N ALA A 297 22.12 10.40 10.55
CA ALA A 297 23.21 9.57 11.06
C ALA A 297 22.78 8.18 11.58
N VAL A 298 21.77 7.59 10.93
CA VAL A 298 21.34 6.20 11.21
C VAL A 298 22.49 5.25 10.85
N ARG A 299 22.97 4.49 11.83
CA ARG A 299 24.05 3.54 11.63
C ARG A 299 23.53 2.30 10.91
N THR A 300 24.28 1.90 9.91
CA THR A 300 23.99 0.69 9.14
C THR A 300 25.23 -0.19 9.07
N LYS A 301 25.04 -1.47 8.79
CA LYS A 301 26.13 -2.40 8.53
C LYS A 301 25.97 -2.95 7.11
N LYS A 302 27.02 -2.82 6.29
CA LYS A 302 27.10 -3.49 4.98
C LYS A 302 27.49 -4.95 5.20
N LEU A 303 26.73 -5.86 4.64
CA LEU A 303 26.99 -7.29 4.70
C LEU A 303 27.12 -7.84 3.29
N TYR A 304 28.11 -8.72 3.10
CA TYR A 304 28.24 -9.53 1.91
C TYR A 304 27.84 -10.96 2.26
N VAL A 305 26.89 -11.52 1.53
CA VAL A 305 26.34 -12.86 1.78
C VAL A 305 26.49 -13.71 0.53
N TYR A 306 27.15 -14.83 0.67
CA TYR A 306 27.24 -15.86 -0.35
C TYR A 306 26.33 -17.03 0.00
N ASP A 307 25.30 -17.27 -0.79
CA ASP A 307 24.42 -18.43 -0.72
C ASP A 307 24.52 -19.20 -2.04
N GLY A 308 25.51 -20.07 -2.11
CA GLY A 308 25.80 -20.82 -3.35
C GLY A 308 24.75 -21.87 -3.70
N PHE A 309 23.97 -22.34 -2.72
CA PHE A 309 22.94 -23.36 -2.94
C PHE A 309 21.62 -22.76 -3.45
N GLY A 310 21.25 -21.57 -2.99
CA GLY A 310 19.95 -20.93 -3.27
C GLY A 310 18.79 -21.57 -2.50
N THR A 311 17.60 -21.01 -2.67
CA THR A 311 16.43 -21.28 -1.81
C THR A 311 15.45 -22.34 -2.32
N ASN A 312 15.78 -23.18 -3.32
CA ASN A 312 14.89 -24.23 -3.83
C ASN A 312 14.88 -25.46 -2.90
N TYR A 313 14.17 -25.34 -1.79
CA TYR A 313 14.03 -26.42 -0.80
C TYR A 313 12.68 -27.15 -0.94
N TYR A 314 12.75 -28.47 -0.98
CA TYR A 314 11.57 -29.35 -0.82
C TYR A 314 11.70 -30.08 0.51
N GLY A 315 10.77 -29.87 1.41
CA GLY A 315 10.78 -30.48 2.74
C GLY A 315 10.79 -32.01 2.70
N GLY A 316 11.47 -32.62 3.68
CA GLY A 316 11.56 -34.07 3.86
C GLY A 316 12.91 -34.65 3.47
N LEU A 317 13.13 -35.94 3.82
CA LEU A 317 14.38 -36.68 3.55
C LEU A 317 14.68 -36.71 2.05
N ASN A 318 15.84 -36.20 1.65
CA ASN A 318 16.33 -36.25 0.30
C ASN A 318 17.61 -37.08 0.17
N THR A 319 17.49 -38.30 -0.36
CA THR A 319 18.62 -39.21 -0.58
C THR A 319 19.16 -39.21 -2.01
N ASN A 320 18.70 -38.30 -2.86
CA ASN A 320 19.18 -38.18 -4.24
C ASN A 320 20.61 -37.67 -4.27
N GLN A 321 21.49 -38.40 -4.96
CA GLN A 321 22.91 -38.02 -5.09
C GLN A 321 23.09 -36.65 -5.74
N ASN A 322 22.24 -36.25 -6.67
CA ASN A 322 22.36 -34.99 -7.39
C ASN A 322 21.75 -33.77 -6.66
N TYR A 323 21.14 -34.00 -5.50
CA TYR A 323 20.60 -32.90 -4.70
C TYR A 323 21.73 -32.08 -4.05
N GLY A 324 21.59 -30.77 -4.00
CA GLY A 324 22.52 -29.88 -3.33
C GLY A 324 23.83 -29.59 -4.09
N GLN A 325 23.90 -29.92 -5.38
CA GLN A 325 25.08 -29.62 -6.22
C GLN A 325 25.04 -28.22 -6.87
N ASN A 326 23.99 -27.44 -6.65
CA ASN A 326 23.90 -26.11 -7.22
C ASN A 326 25.03 -25.22 -6.74
N SER A 327 25.53 -24.40 -7.62
CA SER A 327 26.50 -23.35 -7.34
C SER A 327 26.13 -22.12 -8.18
N GLN A 328 25.98 -20.97 -7.52
CA GLN A 328 25.83 -19.68 -8.18
C GLN A 328 26.98 -18.75 -7.74
N PRO A 329 27.49 -17.89 -8.61
CA PRO A 329 28.70 -17.09 -8.32
C PRO A 329 28.41 -15.82 -7.52
N ASP A 330 27.16 -15.41 -7.41
CA ASP A 330 26.77 -14.10 -6.91
C ASP A 330 26.94 -13.97 -5.39
N VAL A 331 27.60 -12.90 -4.97
CA VAL A 331 27.69 -12.48 -3.57
C VAL A 331 26.74 -11.30 -3.37
N ALA A 332 25.70 -11.52 -2.60
CA ALA A 332 24.65 -10.51 -2.35
C ALA A 332 25.15 -9.43 -1.38
N ILE A 333 24.73 -8.17 -1.64
CA ILE A 333 24.96 -7.03 -0.77
C ILE A 333 23.70 -6.75 0.01
N TYR A 334 23.80 -6.70 1.33
CA TYR A 334 22.74 -6.28 2.23
C TYR A 334 23.16 -5.04 3.03
N ARG A 335 22.17 -4.24 3.40
CA ARG A 335 22.28 -3.26 4.48
C ARG A 335 21.44 -3.71 5.65
N GLU A 336 22.07 -3.83 6.80
CA GLU A 336 21.44 -4.17 8.07
C GLU A 336 21.22 -2.93 8.91
N PHE A 337 20.04 -2.82 9.48
CA PHE A 337 19.59 -1.71 10.32
C PHE A 337 19.01 -2.25 11.62
N GLU A 338 19.21 -1.52 12.68
CA GLU A 338 18.50 -1.70 13.94
C GLU A 338 17.47 -0.55 14.10
N ASN A 339 16.19 -0.89 14.17
CA ASN A 339 15.12 0.09 14.42
C ASN A 339 15.05 0.45 15.90
N SER A 340 16.07 1.09 16.42
CA SER A 340 16.17 1.47 17.84
C SER A 340 16.30 2.98 18.05
N LYS A 341 15.95 3.43 19.25
CA LYS A 341 16.09 4.83 19.65
C LYS A 341 17.57 5.28 19.63
N GLU A 342 18.47 4.41 19.99
CA GLU A 342 19.91 4.64 19.98
C GLU A 342 20.45 4.84 18.56
N ASN A 343 19.72 4.33 17.58
CA ASN A 343 20.02 4.50 16.16
C ASN A 343 19.20 5.62 15.50
N GLY A 344 18.49 6.45 16.29
CA GLY A 344 17.70 7.57 15.79
C GLY A 344 16.35 7.16 15.14
N LEU A 345 16.01 5.86 15.17
CA LEU A 345 14.75 5.31 14.67
C LEU A 345 13.89 4.93 15.88
N SER A 346 12.85 5.69 16.17
CA SER A 346 12.09 5.52 17.44
C SER A 346 10.62 5.19 17.25
N ILE A 347 10.21 4.92 16.01
CA ILE A 347 8.84 4.52 15.68
C ILE A 347 8.85 3.20 14.90
N PRO A 348 7.78 2.39 14.97
CA PRO A 348 7.62 1.29 14.04
C PRO A 348 7.68 1.80 12.60
N LEU A 349 8.34 1.06 11.72
CA LEU A 349 8.43 1.42 10.31
C LEU A 349 7.35 0.65 9.53
N PRO A 350 6.39 1.34 8.89
CA PRO A 350 5.46 0.69 7.99
C PRO A 350 6.14 -0.06 6.85
N ALA A 351 5.51 -1.15 6.38
CA ALA A 351 5.96 -1.81 5.16
C ALA A 351 6.03 -0.80 4.00
N GLY A 352 7.11 -0.86 3.23
CA GLY A 352 7.34 0.13 2.20
C GLY A 352 8.63 -0.10 1.42
N ARG A 353 8.86 0.76 0.44
CA ARG A 353 10.04 0.71 -0.42
C ARG A 353 11.15 1.58 0.15
N MET A 354 12.35 1.01 0.29
CA MET A 354 13.58 1.72 0.63
C MET A 354 14.44 1.92 -0.60
N ARG A 355 14.78 3.17 -0.93
CA ARG A 355 15.68 3.56 -2.01
C ARG A 355 16.96 4.08 -1.43
N PHE A 356 18.07 3.57 -1.91
CA PHE A 356 19.41 3.92 -1.48
C PHE A 356 20.12 4.76 -2.52
N TYR A 357 20.71 5.85 -2.03
CA TYR A 357 21.54 6.75 -2.80
C TYR A 357 22.89 6.90 -2.10
N ARG A 358 23.97 7.04 -2.83
CA ARG A 358 25.28 7.39 -2.31
C ARG A 358 25.77 8.68 -2.95
N MET A 359 26.36 9.54 -2.12
CA MET A 359 27.08 10.72 -2.64
C MET A 359 28.33 10.24 -3.35
N ASP A 360 28.56 10.73 -4.56
CA ASP A 360 29.79 10.53 -5.30
C ASP A 360 30.81 11.62 -4.96
N ASP A 361 32.05 11.49 -5.46
CA ASP A 361 33.15 12.43 -5.22
C ASP A 361 32.89 13.83 -5.82
N ASP A 362 32.03 13.93 -6.85
CA ASP A 362 31.58 15.17 -7.47
C ASP A 362 30.42 15.86 -6.69
N GLY A 363 29.94 15.24 -5.60
CA GLY A 363 28.85 15.72 -4.77
C GLY A 363 27.46 15.44 -5.29
N GLN A 364 27.31 14.59 -6.33
CA GLN A 364 26.03 14.13 -6.84
C GLN A 364 25.56 12.86 -6.11
N MET A 365 24.27 12.61 -6.13
CA MET A 365 23.67 11.40 -5.53
C MET A 365 23.41 10.36 -6.61
N GLU A 366 24.08 9.21 -6.48
CA GLU A 366 23.87 8.08 -7.36
C GLU A 366 22.96 7.03 -6.71
N PHE A 367 22.04 6.50 -7.51
CA PHE A 367 21.14 5.42 -7.05
C PHE A 367 21.93 4.11 -6.96
N THR A 368 21.90 3.47 -5.79
CA THR A 368 22.67 2.24 -5.52
C THR A 368 21.82 1.00 -5.32
N GLY A 369 20.50 1.13 -5.27
CA GLY A 369 19.57 0.01 -5.17
C GLY A 369 18.28 0.34 -4.45
N GLU A 370 17.29 -0.53 -4.60
CA GLU A 370 16.04 -0.45 -3.84
C GLU A 370 15.50 -1.83 -3.50
N ASN A 371 14.76 -1.92 -2.41
CA ASN A 371 13.97 -3.10 -2.05
C ASN A 371 12.82 -2.69 -1.13
N THR A 372 11.95 -3.63 -0.83
CA THR A 372 10.86 -3.44 0.14
C THR A 372 11.24 -3.98 1.50
N ILE A 373 10.72 -3.35 2.55
CA ILE A 373 10.70 -3.87 3.91
C ILE A 373 9.27 -4.21 4.31
N ASP A 374 9.14 -5.19 5.19
CA ASP A 374 7.90 -5.49 5.88
C ASP A 374 7.69 -4.54 7.06
N HIS A 375 6.50 -4.59 7.69
CA HIS A 375 6.25 -3.86 8.92
C HIS A 375 7.30 -4.22 9.97
N THR A 376 8.10 -3.25 10.36
CA THR A 376 9.24 -3.45 11.26
C THR A 376 8.99 -2.78 12.61
N PRO A 377 8.75 -3.56 13.68
CA PRO A 377 8.56 -3.06 15.03
C PRO A 377 9.79 -2.31 15.56
N LYS A 378 9.63 -1.60 16.68
CA LYS A 378 10.77 -1.03 17.41
C LYS A 378 11.67 -2.14 17.96
N ASN A 379 12.96 -1.85 18.04
CA ASN A 379 14.01 -2.73 18.56
C ASN A 379 14.21 -4.02 17.76
N GLU A 380 13.75 -4.04 16.51
CA GLU A 380 14.00 -5.12 15.58
C GLU A 380 15.11 -4.77 14.59
N THR A 381 15.87 -5.80 14.20
CA THR A 381 16.89 -5.71 13.17
C THR A 381 16.35 -6.25 11.86
N PHE A 382 16.58 -5.53 10.77
CA PHE A 382 16.16 -5.92 9.43
C PHE A 382 17.27 -5.71 8.41
N ARG A 383 17.24 -6.51 7.35
CA ARG A 383 18.20 -6.47 6.25
C ARG A 383 17.51 -6.11 4.94
N VAL A 384 18.15 -5.23 4.17
CA VAL A 384 17.66 -4.82 2.85
C VAL A 384 18.66 -5.25 1.79
N TYR A 385 18.24 -6.10 0.88
CA TYR A 385 19.04 -6.52 -0.28
C TYR A 385 19.15 -5.38 -1.29
N LEU A 386 20.39 -5.08 -1.75
CA LEU A 386 20.67 -3.97 -2.67
C LEU A 386 21.16 -4.41 -4.05
N GLY A 387 21.57 -5.64 -4.20
CA GLY A 387 22.14 -6.17 -5.43
C GLY A 387 23.31 -7.10 -5.16
N ASN A 388 24.06 -7.45 -6.20
CA ASN A 388 25.22 -8.35 -6.09
C ASN A 388 26.52 -7.55 -6.20
N ALA A 389 27.54 -7.98 -5.47
CA ALA A 389 28.87 -7.39 -5.51
C ALA A 389 29.58 -7.78 -6.82
N PHE A 390 30.04 -6.79 -7.58
CA PHE A 390 30.68 -7.01 -8.86
C PHE A 390 32.07 -7.68 -8.72
N ASP A 391 32.83 -7.29 -7.70
CA ASP A 391 34.20 -7.73 -7.48
C ASP A 391 34.32 -8.94 -6.54
N LEU A 392 33.22 -9.53 -6.07
CA LEU A 392 33.20 -10.71 -5.23
C LEU A 392 32.57 -11.87 -6.01
N VAL A 393 33.26 -12.98 -6.05
CA VAL A 393 32.79 -14.18 -6.74
C VAL A 393 32.88 -15.37 -5.81
N GLY A 394 31.79 -16.11 -5.68
CA GLY A 394 31.74 -17.36 -4.93
C GLY A 394 31.67 -18.58 -5.86
N GLU A 395 32.21 -19.69 -5.40
CA GLU A 395 32.10 -20.98 -6.08
C GLU A 395 31.90 -22.05 -5.04
N ARG A 396 30.86 -22.88 -5.18
CA ARG A 396 30.54 -23.97 -4.28
C ARG A 396 30.62 -25.29 -5.00
N THR A 397 31.48 -26.16 -4.53
CA THR A 397 31.71 -27.48 -5.11
C THR A 397 31.50 -28.56 -4.07
N ARG A 398 30.73 -29.60 -4.40
CA ARG A 398 30.69 -30.80 -3.60
C ARG A 398 31.83 -31.71 -4.00
N SER A 399 32.83 -31.88 -3.12
CA SER A 399 34.04 -32.64 -3.38
C SER A 399 33.84 -34.13 -3.16
N ASP A 400 32.95 -34.56 -2.24
CA ASP A 400 32.67 -35.97 -2.00
C ASP A 400 31.20 -36.24 -1.65
N PHE A 401 30.73 -37.45 -1.94
CA PHE A 401 29.40 -37.92 -1.62
C PHE A 401 29.45 -39.44 -1.26
N PHE A 402 29.09 -39.76 -0.03
CA PHE A 402 29.01 -41.14 0.45
C PHE A 402 27.60 -41.42 0.99
N LYS A 403 26.98 -42.50 0.53
CA LYS A 403 25.74 -43.04 1.07
C LYS A 403 25.95 -44.46 1.57
N HIS A 404 25.73 -44.68 2.87
CA HIS A 404 25.84 -46.00 3.45
C HIS A 404 24.65 -46.88 3.03
N ARG A 405 24.89 -48.14 2.61
CA ARG A 405 23.84 -49.02 2.07
C ARG A 405 22.97 -49.68 3.14
N LEU A 406 23.49 -49.88 4.36
CA LEU A 406 22.83 -50.60 5.44
C LEU A 406 22.53 -49.73 6.66
N GLN A 407 23.04 -48.55 6.69
CA GLN A 407 22.78 -47.53 7.72
C GLN A 407 22.12 -46.34 7.02
N ASP A 408 21.11 -45.78 7.63
CA ASP A 408 20.40 -44.62 7.10
C ASP A 408 21.28 -43.37 7.30
N LEU A 409 22.38 -43.31 6.50
CA LEU A 409 23.44 -42.30 6.63
C LEU A 409 23.89 -41.80 5.25
N ILE A 410 24.07 -40.49 5.14
CA ILE A 410 24.74 -39.80 4.02
C ILE A 410 25.81 -38.87 4.59
N ARG A 411 26.99 -38.86 3.94
CA ARG A 411 28.03 -37.83 4.14
C ARG A 411 28.29 -37.11 2.84
N GLU A 412 28.48 -35.78 2.96
CA GLU A 412 28.86 -34.92 1.84
C GLU A 412 29.96 -33.98 2.28
N SER A 413 30.97 -33.81 1.45
CA SER A 413 32.03 -32.84 1.67
C SER A 413 31.90 -31.70 0.64
N PHE A 414 32.06 -30.47 1.12
CA PHE A 414 31.95 -29.27 0.30
C PHE A 414 33.24 -28.46 0.40
N GLU A 415 33.55 -27.80 -0.73
CA GLU A 415 34.59 -26.80 -0.86
C GLU A 415 33.94 -25.52 -1.43
N ILE A 416 34.11 -24.41 -0.72
CA ILE A 416 33.53 -23.11 -1.07
C ILE A 416 34.65 -22.12 -1.19
N GLU A 417 34.83 -21.57 -2.39
CA GLU A 417 35.85 -20.58 -2.68
C GLU A 417 35.23 -19.21 -2.81
N ILE A 418 35.76 -18.21 -2.11
CA ILE A 418 35.40 -16.79 -2.26
C ILE A 418 36.61 -16.04 -2.78
N ARG A 419 36.44 -15.38 -3.92
CA ARG A 419 37.44 -14.52 -4.56
C ARG A 419 37.04 -13.06 -4.38
N ASN A 420 37.95 -12.26 -3.83
CA ASN A 420 37.83 -10.81 -3.72
C ASN A 420 38.73 -10.16 -4.78
N ARG A 421 38.15 -9.38 -5.67
CA ARG A 421 38.86 -8.60 -6.72
C ARG A 421 38.78 -7.09 -6.45
N SER A 422 38.28 -6.71 -5.28
CA SER A 422 38.25 -5.31 -4.84
C SER A 422 39.56 -4.90 -4.15
N GLU A 423 39.73 -3.61 -3.94
CA GLU A 423 40.90 -3.02 -3.25
C GLU A 423 40.76 -3.05 -1.70
N GLU A 424 39.63 -3.53 -1.19
CA GLU A 424 39.34 -3.53 0.26
C GLU A 424 39.27 -4.96 0.81
N THR A 425 39.72 -5.14 2.05
CA THR A 425 39.45 -6.36 2.81
C THR A 425 37.96 -6.45 3.13
N VAL A 426 37.33 -7.58 2.82
CA VAL A 426 35.92 -7.79 3.04
C VAL A 426 35.67 -9.02 3.88
N THR A 427 34.57 -9.00 4.67
CA THR A 427 34.05 -10.20 5.32
C THR A 427 32.82 -10.68 4.58
N VAL A 428 32.86 -11.90 4.06
CA VAL A 428 31.75 -12.57 3.38
C VAL A 428 31.15 -13.62 4.29
N HIS A 429 29.85 -13.55 4.48
CA HIS A 429 29.06 -14.51 5.24
C HIS A 429 28.61 -15.63 4.30
N ILE A 430 29.23 -16.80 4.38
CA ILE A 430 28.87 -17.94 3.55
C ILE A 430 27.74 -18.68 4.25
N VAL A 431 26.59 -18.76 3.60
CA VAL A 431 25.38 -19.42 4.12
C VAL A 431 25.25 -20.81 3.49
N GLU A 432 25.17 -21.84 4.30
CA GLU A 432 24.97 -23.21 3.87
C GLU A 432 23.69 -23.81 4.46
N HIS A 433 22.89 -24.39 3.57
CA HIS A 433 21.57 -24.95 3.87
C HIS A 433 21.64 -26.47 3.95
N LEU A 434 21.41 -27.02 5.15
CA LEU A 434 21.53 -28.46 5.47
C LEU A 434 20.15 -29.15 5.32
N TYR A 435 19.51 -28.99 4.14
CA TYR A 435 18.12 -29.39 3.92
C TYR A 435 17.92 -30.86 3.50
N ARG A 436 18.97 -31.69 3.50
CA ARG A 436 18.82 -33.09 3.14
C ARG A 436 18.03 -33.88 4.20
N TRP A 437 18.30 -33.58 5.48
CA TRP A 437 17.57 -34.13 6.64
C TRP A 437 17.73 -33.23 7.87
N SER A 438 16.82 -33.35 8.83
CA SER A 438 16.84 -32.54 10.05
C SER A 438 17.87 -32.94 11.10
N ASN A 439 18.29 -34.20 11.08
CA ASN A 439 19.35 -34.70 11.97
C ASN A 439 20.68 -34.72 11.21
N TRP A 440 21.54 -33.77 11.54
CA TRP A 440 22.82 -33.55 10.88
C TRP A 440 23.92 -33.15 11.86
N GLU A 441 25.16 -33.42 11.48
CA GLU A 441 26.36 -33.00 12.19
C GLU A 441 27.42 -32.51 11.21
N ILE A 442 28.10 -31.41 11.54
CA ILE A 442 29.24 -30.91 10.77
C ILE A 442 30.50 -31.58 11.29
N LEU A 443 31.21 -32.21 10.39
CA LEU A 443 32.50 -32.85 10.64
C LEU A 443 33.60 -32.03 9.94
N GLU A 444 34.75 -31.89 10.61
CA GLU A 444 35.99 -31.33 10.04
C GLU A 444 35.80 -29.95 9.36
N PRO A 445 35.20 -28.95 10.00
CA PRO A 445 35.09 -27.63 9.42
C PRO A 445 36.45 -26.93 9.44
N SER A 446 36.85 -26.33 8.30
CA SER A 446 38.08 -25.55 8.20
C SER A 446 38.02 -24.19 8.90
N HIS A 447 36.83 -23.65 9.11
CA HIS A 447 36.56 -22.39 9.75
C HIS A 447 35.47 -22.53 10.83
N ALA A 448 35.48 -21.60 11.78
CA ALA A 448 34.37 -21.51 12.73
C ALA A 448 33.06 -21.12 12.02
N PHE A 449 31.95 -21.71 12.45
CA PHE A 449 30.64 -21.43 11.94
C PHE A 449 29.64 -21.13 13.06
N GLU A 450 28.58 -20.46 12.72
CA GLU A 450 27.42 -20.19 13.57
C GLU A 450 26.21 -20.95 13.02
N LYS A 451 25.38 -21.51 13.91
CA LYS A 451 24.08 -22.08 13.54
C LYS A 451 23.04 -20.99 13.64
N THR A 452 22.53 -20.56 12.50
CA THR A 452 21.55 -19.45 12.43
C THR A 452 20.11 -19.94 12.63
N ASP A 453 19.82 -21.17 12.18
CA ASP A 453 18.53 -21.84 12.42
C ASP A 453 18.69 -23.36 12.51
N ALA A 454 17.57 -24.13 12.49
CA ALA A 454 17.56 -25.56 12.61
C ALA A 454 18.38 -26.30 11.52
N GLN A 455 18.47 -25.74 10.33
CA GLN A 455 19.08 -26.35 9.14
C GLN A 455 19.95 -25.38 8.33
N THR A 456 20.40 -24.28 8.93
CA THR A 456 21.28 -23.30 8.30
C THR A 456 22.48 -22.99 9.19
N ILE A 457 23.64 -22.94 8.57
CA ILE A 457 24.89 -22.52 9.20
C ILE A 457 25.53 -21.39 8.39
N GLU A 458 26.33 -20.57 9.05
CA GLU A 458 27.00 -19.42 8.47
C GLU A 458 28.48 -19.41 8.84
N PHE A 459 29.36 -19.23 7.84
CA PHE A 459 30.81 -19.09 8.03
C PHE A 459 31.16 -17.60 7.70
N PRO A 460 31.51 -16.76 8.69
CA PRO A 460 32.09 -15.45 8.44
C PRO A 460 33.56 -15.59 8.02
N VAL A 461 33.87 -15.19 6.78
CA VAL A 461 35.21 -15.37 6.19
C VAL A 461 35.75 -14.04 5.71
N THR A 462 36.94 -13.67 6.18
CA THR A 462 37.63 -12.45 5.76
C THR A 462 38.52 -12.76 4.55
N VAL A 463 38.36 -11.97 3.49
CA VAL A 463 39.11 -12.10 2.23
C VAL A 463 39.83 -10.77 1.94
N GLU A 464 41.16 -10.87 1.88
CA GLU A 464 42.03 -9.71 1.56
C GLU A 464 41.87 -9.25 0.11
N PRO A 465 42.28 -8.03 -0.22
CA PRO A 465 42.30 -7.53 -1.60
C PRO A 465 43.01 -8.50 -2.55
N ASP A 466 42.45 -8.70 -3.74
CA ASP A 466 42.93 -9.67 -4.74
C ASP A 466 43.10 -11.11 -4.21
N GLY A 467 42.58 -11.37 -3.00
CA GLY A 467 42.72 -12.64 -2.30
C GLY A 467 41.65 -13.66 -2.69
N THR A 468 41.91 -14.88 -2.21
CA THR A 468 40.99 -16.01 -2.29
C THR A 468 41.01 -16.74 -0.94
N GLN A 469 39.82 -17.09 -0.45
CA GLN A 469 39.66 -17.93 0.75
C GLN A 469 38.81 -19.15 0.41
N THR A 470 39.20 -20.29 0.97
CA THR A 470 38.50 -21.55 0.77
C THR A 470 38.03 -22.11 2.09
N VAL A 471 36.71 -22.34 2.17
CA VAL A 471 36.05 -23.02 3.31
C VAL A 471 35.77 -24.46 2.91
N THR A 472 36.17 -25.42 3.76
CA THR A 472 35.80 -26.84 3.60
C THR A 472 35.08 -27.34 4.81
N TYR A 473 34.10 -28.23 4.61
CA TYR A 473 33.43 -28.96 5.67
C TYR A 473 32.85 -30.28 5.16
N THR A 474 32.60 -31.19 6.05
CA THR A 474 31.84 -32.41 5.79
C THR A 474 30.58 -32.38 6.64
N VAL A 475 29.44 -32.71 6.07
CA VAL A 475 28.18 -32.89 6.79
C VAL A 475 27.74 -34.35 6.74
N GLU A 476 27.34 -34.86 7.91
CA GLU A 476 26.74 -36.18 8.04
C GLU A 476 25.26 -36.06 8.38
N TYR A 477 24.42 -36.79 7.66
CA TYR A 477 22.98 -36.91 7.91
C TYR A 477 22.61 -38.31 8.31
N ILE A 478 21.82 -38.48 9.38
CA ILE A 478 21.35 -39.75 9.91
C ILE A 478 19.83 -39.72 10.05
N TRP A 479 19.11 -40.75 9.54
CA TRP A 479 17.65 -40.83 9.62
C TRP A 479 17.12 -42.19 10.06
#